data_af00c2f00dc43d26dc4a4f047d5c3b22
#
_entry.id   af00c2f00dc43d26dc4a4f047d5c3b22
#
_cell.length_a   1.000
_cell.length_b   1.000
_cell.length_c   1.000
_cell.angle_alpha   90.00
_cell.angle_beta   90.00
_cell.angle_gamma   90.00
#
_symmetry.space_group_name_H-M   'P 1'
#
loop_
_entity.id
_entity.type
_entity.pdbx_description
1 polymer ?
#
loop_
_entity_poly.entity_id
_entity_poly.type
_entity_poly.pdbx_seq_one_letter_code
_entity_poly.pdbx_strand_id
1 'polypeptide(L)'
;IDAPVAAGSQRLELSTMVLGLTPGKLLAFVGARSDIPGVDAAEIAVLDDVVHANGRSTLVLRGKSGLQFSYQREGLRIHANVVAATHGEGVQEVLGNGDASQPFQQFTLRRPPTTHLSAASSSGAQSTLALRVNGLLWSERPSLYGAGPNEHVFATRIDNDARMTLLFGDGRQGARLPTGQMNVRASYRTGLGADGEVAAASLTMPRAMPLGLRGVNNPLPAGGAQDPEKLADARRNAPLTLLAFERVVSLRDYQDYARAFPGIGKARADLVSVDASTRVLLSVTGATGGTADAQVLDNLRLAITDQSDPAQAFTLQAAALRYFRCQASVVVDGRYQATAVLADCLARLLEAYGFDARELAQPVTAAALLTLLQQVSGVVAVDLSVLQPYGQGASPDAVQEVLPALGARWVAGAMQPAELLLINPAAVQLLEAMP
;
A
#
# COMPACT_ATOMS: atom_id res chain seq x y z
N ILE A 1 -6.44 -26.91 -26.93
CA ILE A 1 -6.67 -25.62 -26.22
C ILE A 1 -7.30 -25.86 -24.83
N ASP A 2 -7.38 -27.09 -24.36
CA ASP A 2 -8.08 -27.39 -23.09
C ASP A 2 -7.20 -27.29 -21.83
N ALA A 3 -5.91 -26.99 -22.00
CA ALA A 3 -5.01 -26.84 -20.86
C ALA A 3 -5.30 -25.54 -20.08
N PRO A 4 -5.22 -25.58 -18.74
CA PRO A 4 -5.32 -24.38 -17.89
C PRO A 4 -4.31 -23.32 -18.31
N VAL A 5 -4.65 -22.04 -18.02
CA VAL A 5 -3.71 -20.94 -18.15
C VAL A 5 -2.84 -20.92 -16.91
N ALA A 6 -1.55 -21.20 -17.06
CA ALA A 6 -0.62 -21.27 -15.93
C ALA A 6 -0.23 -19.87 -15.42
N ALA A 7 0.06 -19.77 -14.13
CA ALA A 7 0.75 -18.61 -13.58
C ALA A 7 2.08 -18.38 -14.32
N GLY A 8 2.48 -17.13 -14.48
CA GLY A 8 3.65 -16.75 -15.28
C GLY A 8 3.40 -16.66 -16.79
N SER A 9 2.19 -17.00 -17.27
CA SER A 9 1.88 -16.90 -18.68
C SER A 9 1.90 -15.45 -19.16
N GLN A 10 2.77 -15.15 -20.12
CA GLN A 10 2.86 -13.85 -20.78
C GLN A 10 2.09 -13.80 -22.11
N ARG A 11 1.78 -14.95 -22.68
CA ARG A 11 1.09 -15.08 -23.96
C ARG A 11 -0.14 -15.95 -23.79
N LEU A 12 -1.30 -15.42 -24.19
CA LEU A 12 -2.59 -16.13 -24.12
C LEU A 12 -3.22 -16.17 -25.50
N GLU A 13 -3.41 -17.36 -26.04
CA GLU A 13 -4.16 -17.58 -27.26
C GLU A 13 -5.66 -17.63 -26.93
N LEU A 14 -6.45 -16.78 -27.60
CA LEU A 14 -7.90 -16.74 -27.52
C LEU A 14 -8.53 -17.76 -28.46
N SER A 15 -9.74 -18.21 -28.17
CA SER A 15 -10.49 -19.14 -29.02
C SER A 15 -10.93 -18.51 -30.34
N THR A 16 -11.01 -17.17 -30.40
CA THR A 16 -11.50 -16.41 -31.55
C THR A 16 -10.57 -15.23 -31.85
N MET A 17 -10.71 -14.66 -33.04
CA MET A 17 -10.08 -13.40 -33.41
C MET A 17 -10.86 -12.24 -32.79
N VAL A 18 -10.16 -11.42 -32.01
CA VAL A 18 -10.71 -10.22 -31.35
C VAL A 18 -9.98 -8.99 -31.90
N LEU A 19 -10.72 -8.17 -32.64
CA LEU A 19 -10.19 -6.93 -33.23
C LEU A 19 -10.40 -5.74 -32.28
N GLY A 20 -9.61 -4.67 -32.47
CA GLY A 20 -9.77 -3.42 -31.72
C GLY A 20 -9.07 -3.39 -30.35
N LEU A 21 -8.32 -4.42 -30.01
CA LEU A 21 -7.40 -4.38 -28.88
C LEU A 21 -6.12 -3.63 -29.28
N THR A 22 -5.71 -2.68 -28.46
CA THR A 22 -4.51 -1.87 -28.71
C THR A 22 -3.52 -2.02 -27.57
N PRO A 23 -2.20 -1.98 -27.80
CA PRO A 23 -1.19 -1.96 -26.77
C PRO A 23 -1.45 -0.87 -25.71
N GLY A 24 -1.11 -1.15 -24.48
CA GLY A 24 -1.35 -0.25 -23.33
C GLY A 24 -2.73 -0.38 -22.67
N LYS A 25 -3.67 -1.14 -23.24
CA LYS A 25 -4.96 -1.38 -22.58
C LYS A 25 -4.83 -2.25 -21.34
N LEU A 26 -5.62 -1.92 -20.34
CA LEU A 26 -5.82 -2.78 -19.16
C LEU A 26 -6.76 -3.91 -19.51
N LEU A 27 -6.40 -5.11 -19.09
CA LEU A 27 -7.23 -6.31 -19.20
C LEU A 27 -7.50 -6.85 -17.80
N ALA A 28 -8.77 -7.15 -17.49
CA ALA A 28 -9.12 -7.84 -16.26
C ALA A 28 -9.41 -9.31 -16.56
N PHE A 29 -8.69 -10.19 -15.89
CA PHE A 29 -8.86 -11.63 -15.91
C PHE A 29 -9.68 -12.04 -14.69
N VAL A 30 -10.78 -12.76 -14.92
CA VAL A 30 -11.68 -13.22 -13.84
C VAL A 30 -12.09 -14.65 -14.12
N GLY A 31 -11.83 -15.55 -13.19
CA GLY A 31 -12.19 -16.96 -13.35
C GLY A 31 -11.76 -17.83 -12.19
N ALA A 32 -12.17 -19.11 -12.24
CA ALA A 32 -11.80 -20.09 -11.25
C ALA A 32 -10.31 -20.43 -11.35
N ARG A 33 -9.66 -20.57 -10.20
CA ARG A 33 -8.26 -21.01 -10.13
C ARG A 33 -8.15 -22.48 -10.49
N SER A 34 -7.11 -22.84 -11.25
CA SER A 34 -6.84 -24.23 -11.59
C SER A 34 -5.99 -24.95 -10.53
N ASP A 35 -5.23 -24.19 -9.75
CA ASP A 35 -4.34 -24.68 -8.69
C ASP A 35 -5.06 -24.83 -7.34
N ILE A 36 -6.18 -24.15 -7.12
CA ILE A 36 -6.99 -24.24 -5.90
C ILE A 36 -8.47 -24.36 -6.29
N PRO A 37 -9.02 -25.60 -6.30
CA PRO A 37 -10.42 -25.84 -6.69
C PRO A 37 -11.41 -25.07 -5.82
N GLY A 38 -12.43 -24.49 -6.46
CA GLY A 38 -13.50 -23.75 -5.78
C GLY A 38 -13.16 -22.30 -5.39
N VAL A 39 -11.98 -21.80 -5.76
CA VAL A 39 -11.57 -20.43 -5.50
C VAL A 39 -11.54 -19.65 -6.81
N ASP A 40 -12.27 -18.54 -6.88
CA ASP A 40 -12.19 -17.58 -7.96
C ASP A 40 -11.09 -16.57 -7.70
N ALA A 41 -10.44 -16.12 -8.76
CA ALA A 41 -9.45 -15.05 -8.70
C ALA A 41 -9.72 -14.00 -9.78
N ALA A 42 -9.27 -12.79 -9.49
CA ALA A 42 -9.25 -11.71 -10.45
C ALA A 42 -7.90 -10.99 -10.40
N GLU A 43 -7.40 -10.58 -11.56
CA GLU A 43 -6.19 -9.77 -11.68
C GLU A 43 -6.23 -8.85 -12.88
N ILE A 44 -5.45 -7.78 -12.84
CA ILE A 44 -5.31 -6.82 -13.94
C ILE A 44 -3.93 -6.98 -14.56
N ALA A 45 -3.90 -7.07 -15.88
CA ALA A 45 -2.67 -7.04 -16.65
C ALA A 45 -2.71 -5.98 -17.76
N VAL A 46 -1.55 -5.48 -18.14
CA VAL A 46 -1.42 -4.52 -19.23
C VAL A 46 -1.13 -5.27 -20.52
N LEU A 47 -1.89 -5.00 -21.57
CA LEU A 47 -1.64 -5.53 -22.89
C LEU A 47 -0.41 -4.85 -23.51
N ASP A 48 0.57 -5.63 -23.92
CA ASP A 48 1.77 -5.14 -24.61
C ASP A 48 1.61 -5.22 -26.12
N ASP A 49 1.09 -6.34 -26.62
CA ASP A 49 0.87 -6.57 -28.04
C ASP A 49 -0.26 -7.57 -28.29
N VAL A 50 -0.78 -7.58 -29.53
CA VAL A 50 -1.79 -8.55 -29.99
C VAL A 50 -1.35 -9.13 -31.33
N VAL A 51 -1.14 -10.42 -31.37
CA VAL A 51 -0.76 -11.13 -32.60
C VAL A 51 -1.98 -11.87 -33.16
N HIS A 52 -2.33 -11.61 -34.40
CA HIS A 52 -3.41 -12.29 -35.11
C HIS A 52 -2.85 -13.35 -36.05
N ALA A 53 -3.22 -14.61 -35.85
CA ALA A 53 -2.81 -15.71 -36.69
C ALA A 53 -3.87 -16.82 -36.72
N ASN A 54 -4.07 -17.49 -37.83
CA ASN A 54 -4.95 -18.66 -37.96
C ASN A 54 -6.38 -18.44 -37.43
N GLY A 55 -6.96 -17.25 -37.66
CA GLY A 55 -8.29 -16.90 -37.19
C GLY A 55 -8.42 -16.67 -35.69
N ARG A 56 -7.31 -16.51 -34.98
CA ARG A 56 -7.23 -16.30 -33.52
C ARG A 56 -6.39 -15.09 -33.16
N SER A 57 -6.60 -14.58 -31.95
CA SER A 57 -5.76 -13.53 -31.37
C SER A 57 -4.95 -14.10 -30.20
N THR A 58 -3.67 -13.76 -30.15
CA THR A 58 -2.80 -14.04 -29.02
C THR A 58 -2.51 -12.73 -28.30
N LEU A 59 -2.88 -12.65 -27.04
CA LEU A 59 -2.57 -11.51 -26.17
C LEU A 59 -1.13 -11.67 -25.66
N VAL A 60 -0.33 -10.61 -25.74
CA VAL A 60 0.99 -10.52 -25.13
C VAL A 60 0.90 -9.54 -23.96
N LEU A 61 1.19 -10.01 -22.75
CA LEU A 61 1.09 -9.20 -21.53
C LEU A 61 2.41 -8.51 -21.25
N ARG A 62 2.34 -7.28 -20.76
CA ARG A 62 3.51 -6.51 -20.36
C ARG A 62 4.09 -7.03 -19.04
N GLY A 63 5.41 -7.01 -18.93
CA GLY A 63 6.15 -7.43 -17.74
C GLY A 63 6.70 -8.84 -17.84
N LYS A 64 7.69 -9.14 -16.99
CA LYS A 64 8.39 -10.44 -17.01
C LYS A 64 7.66 -11.53 -16.21
N SER A 65 6.77 -11.17 -15.30
CA SER A 65 6.09 -12.10 -14.40
C SER A 65 4.84 -12.76 -14.97
N GLY A 66 4.24 -12.20 -16.05
CA GLY A 66 2.99 -12.72 -16.60
C GLY A 66 1.82 -12.65 -15.60
N LEU A 67 0.87 -13.56 -15.74
CA LEU A 67 -0.26 -13.68 -14.80
C LEU A 67 0.20 -14.21 -13.44
N GLN A 68 -0.38 -13.70 -12.36
CA GLN A 68 -0.06 -14.12 -10.99
C GLN A 68 -0.71 -15.47 -10.65
N PHE A 69 -1.93 -15.71 -11.16
CA PHE A 69 -2.72 -16.90 -10.85
C PHE A 69 -2.81 -17.87 -12.03
N SER A 70 -3.01 -19.14 -11.70
CA SER A 70 -3.36 -20.15 -12.68
C SER A 70 -4.87 -20.25 -12.80
N TYR A 71 -5.41 -20.19 -14.02
CA TYR A 71 -6.86 -20.19 -14.27
C TYR A 71 -7.31 -21.45 -14.99
N GLN A 72 -8.51 -21.92 -14.65
CA GLN A 72 -9.24 -22.83 -15.52
C GLN A 72 -9.62 -22.08 -16.79
N ARG A 73 -9.36 -22.67 -17.94
CA ARG A 73 -9.67 -22.02 -19.21
C ARG A 73 -11.16 -21.90 -19.45
N GLU A 74 -11.90 -22.93 -19.05
CA GLU A 74 -13.34 -22.91 -19.06
C GLU A 74 -13.87 -21.90 -18.01
N GLY A 75 -14.69 -20.97 -18.47
CA GLY A 75 -15.24 -19.90 -17.62
C GLY A 75 -14.33 -18.70 -17.39
N LEU A 76 -13.06 -18.72 -17.85
CA LEU A 76 -12.18 -17.54 -17.75
C LEU A 76 -12.76 -16.41 -18.63
N ARG A 77 -13.01 -15.27 -17.99
CA ARG A 77 -13.46 -14.04 -18.65
C ARG A 77 -12.33 -13.04 -18.71
N ILE A 78 -12.14 -12.45 -19.88
CA ILE A 78 -11.14 -11.41 -20.10
C ILE A 78 -11.89 -10.15 -20.52
N HIS A 79 -11.90 -9.15 -19.64
CA HIS A 79 -12.55 -7.88 -19.92
C HIS A 79 -11.49 -6.91 -20.47
N ALA A 80 -11.80 -6.27 -21.60
CA ALA A 80 -10.90 -5.32 -22.27
C ALA A 80 -11.39 -3.85 -22.15
N ASN A 81 -12.57 -3.62 -21.57
CA ASN A 81 -13.10 -2.28 -21.28
C ASN A 81 -12.85 -1.92 -19.82
N VAL A 82 -11.56 -1.96 -19.42
CA VAL A 82 -11.13 -1.68 -18.06
C VAL A 82 -10.62 -0.25 -17.98
N VAL A 83 -11.08 0.48 -16.99
CA VAL A 83 -10.61 1.82 -16.66
C VAL A 83 -10.17 1.86 -15.21
N ALA A 84 -9.09 2.58 -14.94
CA ALA A 84 -8.69 2.87 -13.58
C ALA A 84 -9.68 3.86 -12.96
N ALA A 85 -10.15 3.57 -11.76
CA ALA A 85 -11.01 4.45 -10.99
C ALA A 85 -10.41 4.68 -9.61
N THR A 86 -10.58 5.88 -9.08
CA THR A 86 -10.13 6.25 -7.74
C THR A 86 -11.32 6.72 -6.92
N HIS A 87 -11.26 6.50 -5.60
CA HIS A 87 -12.29 6.95 -4.68
C HIS A 87 -12.38 8.48 -4.62
N GLY A 88 -13.58 8.99 -4.33
CA GLY A 88 -13.85 10.39 -4.04
C GLY A 88 -14.82 11.07 -5.01
N GLU A 89 -15.53 12.05 -4.50
CA GLU A 89 -16.42 12.92 -5.26
C GLU A 89 -15.65 14.10 -5.84
N GLY A 90 -15.85 14.40 -7.14
CA GLY A 90 -15.28 15.59 -7.78
C GLY A 90 -16.05 16.85 -7.36
N VAL A 91 -15.36 17.84 -6.86
CA VAL A 91 -15.87 19.14 -6.43
C VAL A 91 -15.29 20.22 -7.33
N GLN A 92 -16.16 21.12 -7.79
CA GLN A 92 -15.75 22.35 -8.47
C GLN A 92 -16.37 23.53 -7.71
N GLU A 93 -15.53 24.47 -7.31
CA GLU A 93 -15.99 25.65 -6.60
C GLU A 93 -15.26 26.92 -7.02
N VAL A 94 -15.95 28.03 -6.91
CA VAL A 94 -15.38 29.36 -7.01
C VAL A 94 -14.97 29.79 -5.61
N LEU A 95 -13.66 30.00 -5.42
CA LEU A 95 -13.11 30.39 -4.12
C LEU A 95 -13.35 31.89 -3.83
N GLY A 96 -13.25 32.72 -4.85
CA GLY A 96 -13.47 34.14 -4.69
C GLY A 96 -12.82 35.03 -5.76
N ASN A 97 -12.56 36.24 -5.37
CA ASN A 97 -11.99 37.28 -6.21
C ASN A 97 -10.50 37.46 -5.90
N GLY A 98 -9.67 37.46 -6.92
CA GLY A 98 -8.29 37.88 -6.78
C GLY A 98 -8.19 39.39 -6.67
N ASP A 99 -7.23 39.90 -5.92
CA ASP A 99 -6.92 41.33 -5.74
C ASP A 99 -5.40 41.55 -5.79
N ALA A 100 -4.89 42.15 -6.83
CA ALA A 100 -3.45 42.39 -7.02
C ALA A 100 -2.85 43.39 -6.01
N SER A 101 -3.70 44.17 -5.33
CA SER A 101 -3.24 45.07 -4.27
C SER A 101 -2.90 44.35 -2.97
N GLN A 102 -3.48 43.18 -2.73
CA GLN A 102 -3.30 42.40 -1.50
C GLN A 102 -2.23 41.31 -1.68
N PRO A 103 -1.15 41.34 -0.89
CA PRO A 103 -0.20 40.22 -0.82
C PRO A 103 -0.75 39.10 0.06
N PHE A 104 -0.27 37.87 -0.16
CA PHE A 104 -0.56 36.70 0.65
C PHE A 104 -2.07 36.39 0.82
N GLN A 105 -2.86 36.61 -0.23
CA GLN A 105 -4.27 36.24 -0.20
C GLN A 105 -4.42 34.76 0.11
N GLN A 106 -5.50 34.42 0.84
CA GLN A 106 -5.80 33.06 1.26
C GLN A 106 -7.24 32.70 0.94
N PHE A 107 -7.47 31.44 0.58
CA PHE A 107 -8.79 30.88 0.40
C PHE A 107 -8.83 29.48 1.01
N THR A 108 -9.92 29.15 1.68
CA THR A 108 -10.13 27.81 2.29
C THR A 108 -11.16 27.04 1.48
N LEU A 109 -10.84 25.79 1.15
CA LEU A 109 -11.76 24.87 0.47
C LEU A 109 -12.94 24.54 1.38
N ARG A 110 -14.13 24.44 0.78
CA ARG A 110 -15.38 24.27 1.52
C ARG A 110 -15.69 22.85 1.90
N ARG A 111 -15.17 21.86 1.17
CA ARG A 111 -15.46 20.43 1.38
C ARG A 111 -14.19 19.64 1.73
N PRO A 112 -13.86 19.55 3.03
CA PRO A 112 -12.84 18.63 3.52
C PRO A 112 -13.35 17.19 3.59
N PRO A 113 -12.45 16.19 3.66
CA PRO A 113 -11.02 16.27 3.39
C PRO A 113 -10.72 16.22 1.90
N THR A 114 -9.63 16.86 1.47
CA THR A 114 -9.14 16.76 0.09
C THR A 114 -8.41 15.43 -0.12
N THR A 115 -8.74 14.72 -1.19
CA THR A 115 -8.07 13.45 -1.54
C THR A 115 -6.68 13.71 -2.10
N HIS A 116 -5.71 12.93 -1.61
CA HIS A 116 -4.36 12.85 -2.14
C HIS A 116 -4.16 11.51 -2.85
N LEU A 117 -3.35 11.50 -3.89
CA LEU A 117 -2.97 10.29 -4.63
C LEU A 117 -1.49 9.99 -4.37
N SER A 118 -1.13 8.71 -4.34
CA SER A 118 0.28 8.32 -4.30
C SER A 118 0.99 8.85 -5.55
N ALA A 119 2.15 9.45 -5.37
CA ALA A 119 2.94 10.05 -6.45
C ALA A 119 4.43 9.80 -6.24
N ALA A 120 5.18 9.77 -7.34
CA ALA A 120 6.64 9.66 -7.32
C ALA A 120 7.30 11.02 -7.00
N SER A 121 6.95 11.59 -5.86
CA SER A 121 7.49 12.86 -5.34
C SER A 121 8.20 12.62 -4.02
N SER A 122 8.98 13.58 -3.55
CA SER A 122 9.65 13.49 -2.24
C SER A 122 8.66 13.35 -1.07
N SER A 123 7.45 13.89 -1.20
CA SER A 123 6.37 13.71 -0.22
C SER A 123 5.59 12.41 -0.39
N GLY A 124 5.79 11.68 -1.50
CA GLY A 124 5.07 10.44 -1.83
C GLY A 124 3.59 10.64 -2.16
N ALA A 125 3.07 11.86 -2.07
CA ALA A 125 1.67 12.17 -2.30
C ALA A 125 1.51 13.45 -3.11
N GLN A 126 0.45 13.52 -3.90
CA GLN A 126 0.04 14.69 -4.64
C GLN A 126 -1.44 14.96 -4.39
N SER A 127 -1.77 16.21 -4.12
CA SER A 127 -3.14 16.67 -4.00
C SER A 127 -3.89 16.51 -5.34
N THR A 128 -5.18 16.18 -5.27
CA THR A 128 -6.05 16.19 -6.45
C THR A 128 -6.50 17.60 -6.86
N LEU A 129 -5.98 18.62 -6.17
CA LEU A 129 -6.34 20.02 -6.38
C LEU A 129 -5.76 20.56 -7.67
N ALA A 130 -6.65 21.00 -8.56
CA ALA A 130 -6.33 21.79 -9.74
C ALA A 130 -6.87 23.20 -9.54
N LEU A 131 -5.99 24.16 -9.29
CA LEU A 131 -6.33 25.55 -9.08
C LEU A 131 -6.15 26.36 -10.36
N ARG A 132 -7.18 27.10 -10.75
CA ARG A 132 -7.15 27.98 -11.94
C ARG A 132 -7.48 29.41 -11.56
N VAL A 133 -6.62 30.31 -11.99
CA VAL A 133 -6.85 31.74 -11.85
C VAL A 133 -6.93 32.37 -13.25
N ASN A 134 -8.03 33.03 -13.57
CA ASN A 134 -8.35 33.48 -14.94
C ASN A 134 -8.27 32.37 -15.99
N GLY A 135 -8.60 31.11 -15.59
CA GLY A 135 -8.49 29.93 -16.45
C GLY A 135 -7.09 29.31 -16.54
N LEU A 136 -6.04 30.01 -16.10
CA LEU A 136 -4.67 29.53 -16.09
C LEU A 136 -4.44 28.60 -14.88
N LEU A 137 -3.84 27.43 -15.10
CA LEU A 137 -3.48 26.50 -14.04
C LEU A 137 -2.28 27.01 -13.24
N TRP A 138 -2.42 27.03 -11.92
CA TRP A 138 -1.36 27.36 -10.98
C TRP A 138 -0.81 26.06 -10.37
N SER A 139 0.48 26.07 -10.03
CA SER A 139 1.18 24.89 -9.51
C SER A 139 1.26 24.93 -7.99
N GLU A 140 0.98 23.80 -7.36
CA GLU A 140 1.18 23.62 -5.91
C GLU A 140 2.66 23.45 -5.59
N ARG A 141 3.14 24.13 -4.53
CA ARG A 141 4.48 23.97 -3.95
C ARG A 141 4.38 23.77 -2.44
N PRO A 142 5.31 23.01 -1.83
CA PRO A 142 5.34 22.86 -0.37
C PRO A 142 5.52 24.19 0.37
N SER A 143 6.21 25.14 -0.24
CA SER A 143 6.46 26.49 0.29
C SER A 143 6.61 27.49 -0.85
N LEU A 144 6.25 28.74 -0.59
CA LEU A 144 6.50 29.86 -1.51
C LEU A 144 7.95 30.36 -1.46
N TYR A 145 8.74 29.90 -0.49
CA TYR A 145 10.15 30.26 -0.38
C TYR A 145 10.92 29.86 -1.64
N GLY A 146 11.68 30.81 -2.21
CA GLY A 146 12.45 30.57 -3.44
C GLY A 146 11.64 30.62 -4.74
N ALA A 147 10.33 30.86 -4.67
CA ALA A 147 9.52 31.07 -5.87
C ALA A 147 9.80 32.45 -6.49
N GLY A 148 9.89 32.50 -7.80
CA GLY A 148 10.08 33.78 -8.54
C GLY A 148 8.86 34.71 -8.45
N PRO A 149 9.05 36.03 -8.62
CA PRO A 149 8.00 37.04 -8.40
C PRO A 149 6.79 36.90 -9.36
N ASN A 150 6.98 36.31 -10.52
CA ASN A 150 5.94 36.08 -11.54
C ASN A 150 5.53 34.63 -11.67
N GLU A 151 6.02 33.76 -10.79
CA GLU A 151 5.74 32.35 -10.85
C GLU A 151 4.33 32.08 -10.31
N HIS A 152 3.49 31.42 -11.11
CA HIS A 152 2.10 31.07 -10.78
C HIS A 152 2.04 29.87 -9.87
N VAL A 153 2.34 30.07 -8.59
CA VAL A 153 2.41 29.04 -7.56
C VAL A 153 1.59 29.41 -6.34
N PHE A 154 1.16 28.40 -5.63
CA PHE A 154 0.49 28.52 -4.33
C PHE A 154 1.01 27.43 -3.38
N ALA A 155 0.89 27.69 -2.09
CA ALA A 155 1.15 26.69 -1.05
C ALA A 155 -0.16 26.30 -0.37
N THR A 156 -0.21 25.10 0.18
CA THR A 156 -1.37 24.60 0.91
C THR A 156 -1.04 24.37 2.37
N ARG A 157 -2.03 24.53 3.22
CA ARG A 157 -1.97 24.21 4.63
C ARG A 157 -3.26 23.50 5.03
N ILE A 158 -3.15 22.36 5.70
CA ILE A 158 -4.27 21.60 6.24
C ILE A 158 -4.33 21.84 7.74
N ASP A 159 -5.51 22.17 8.27
CA ASP A 159 -5.74 22.34 9.71
C ASP A 159 -6.18 21.01 10.36
N ASN A 160 -6.42 21.06 11.69
CA ASN A 160 -6.86 19.89 12.45
C ASN A 160 -8.27 19.38 12.09
N ASP A 161 -9.07 20.21 11.41
CA ASP A 161 -10.39 19.85 10.88
C ASP A 161 -10.31 19.34 9.43
N ALA A 162 -9.12 19.01 8.96
CA ALA A 162 -8.81 18.59 7.59
C ALA A 162 -9.18 19.62 6.51
N ARG A 163 -9.35 20.90 6.88
CA ARG A 163 -9.65 21.98 5.94
C ARG A 163 -8.35 22.45 5.29
N MET A 164 -8.35 22.52 3.97
CA MET A 164 -7.21 22.97 3.19
C MET A 164 -7.34 24.46 2.89
N THR A 165 -6.36 25.24 3.31
CA THR A 165 -6.22 26.67 3.00
C THR A 165 -5.09 26.87 1.98
N LEU A 166 -5.37 27.59 0.93
CA LEU A 166 -4.45 27.97 -0.13
C LEU A 166 -3.85 29.33 0.17
N LEU A 167 -2.53 29.45 0.09
CA LEU A 167 -1.77 30.68 0.30
C LEU A 167 -1.10 31.10 -1.01
N PHE A 168 -1.27 32.34 -1.42
CA PHE A 168 -0.70 32.92 -2.63
C PHE A 168 0.50 33.84 -2.34
N GLY A 169 1.28 34.13 -3.37
CA GLY A 169 2.48 34.95 -3.24
C GLY A 169 2.23 36.45 -2.99
N ASP A 170 3.31 37.13 -2.65
CA ASP A 170 3.34 38.60 -2.41
C ASP A 170 3.90 39.41 -3.59
N GLY A 171 4.23 38.73 -4.70
CA GLY A 171 4.91 39.33 -5.84
C GLY A 171 6.44 39.42 -5.69
N ARG A 172 7.01 38.85 -4.63
CA ARG A 172 8.44 38.55 -4.43
C ARG A 172 8.70 37.08 -4.35
N GLN A 173 7.87 36.39 -3.55
CA GLN A 173 7.86 34.95 -3.41
C GLN A 173 6.54 34.40 -3.97
N GLY A 174 6.53 34.10 -5.26
CA GLY A 174 5.34 33.76 -6.03
C GLY A 174 4.53 34.98 -6.49
N ALA A 175 3.81 34.83 -7.58
CA ALA A 175 2.95 35.85 -8.13
C ALA A 175 1.80 36.22 -7.20
N ARG A 176 1.42 37.50 -7.17
CA ARG A 176 0.15 37.94 -6.58
C ARG A 176 -1.02 37.48 -7.45
N LEU A 177 -2.18 37.30 -6.83
CA LEU A 177 -3.39 37.06 -7.59
C LEU A 177 -3.75 38.28 -8.45
N PRO A 178 -4.06 38.12 -9.73
CA PRO A 178 -4.59 39.21 -10.56
C PRO A 178 -5.98 39.60 -10.09
N THR A 179 -6.27 40.89 -10.11
CA THR A 179 -7.61 41.42 -9.79
C THR A 179 -8.64 40.87 -10.78
N GLY A 180 -9.73 40.33 -10.25
CA GLY A 180 -10.81 39.78 -11.06
C GLY A 180 -11.97 39.27 -10.22
N GLN A 181 -13.16 39.24 -10.80
CA GLN A 181 -14.35 38.73 -10.15
C GLN A 181 -14.49 37.21 -10.40
N MET A 182 -14.71 36.43 -9.34
CA MET A 182 -14.89 34.96 -9.38
C MET A 182 -13.82 34.26 -10.23
N ASN A 183 -12.62 34.83 -10.26
CA ASN A 183 -11.53 34.40 -11.11
C ASN A 183 -10.65 33.31 -10.49
N VAL A 184 -10.79 33.04 -9.20
CA VAL A 184 -10.08 31.96 -8.49
C VAL A 184 -11.01 30.77 -8.38
N ARG A 185 -10.66 29.67 -9.07
CA ARG A 185 -11.49 28.45 -9.15
C ARG A 185 -10.67 27.21 -8.79
N ALA A 186 -11.26 26.37 -7.96
CA ALA A 186 -10.68 25.09 -7.56
C ALA A 186 -11.50 23.93 -8.11
N SER A 187 -10.81 22.89 -8.55
CA SER A 187 -11.37 21.58 -8.85
C SER A 187 -10.56 20.56 -8.08
N TYR A 188 -11.19 19.76 -7.25
CA TYR A 188 -10.52 18.78 -6.40
C TYR A 188 -11.45 17.61 -6.09
N ARG A 189 -10.93 16.57 -5.46
CA ARG A 189 -11.71 15.43 -5.01
C ARG A 189 -11.74 15.42 -3.49
N THR A 190 -12.90 15.02 -2.95
CA THR A 190 -13.09 14.77 -1.52
C THR A 190 -13.44 13.30 -1.33
N GLY A 191 -12.92 12.66 -0.29
CA GLY A 191 -13.10 11.22 -0.05
C GLY A 191 -12.97 10.85 1.41
N LEU A 192 -13.39 9.62 1.73
CA LEU A 192 -13.49 9.11 3.10
C LEU A 192 -12.23 8.36 3.59
N GLY A 193 -11.12 8.38 2.84
CA GLY A 193 -9.94 7.59 3.20
C GLY A 193 -10.21 6.08 3.13
N ALA A 194 -9.75 5.32 4.12
CA ALA A 194 -9.91 3.87 4.19
C ALA A 194 -11.39 3.41 4.21
N ASP A 195 -12.27 4.19 4.82
CA ASP A 195 -13.72 3.91 4.82
C ASP A 195 -14.35 3.95 3.40
N GLY A 196 -13.63 4.49 2.43
CA GLY A 196 -14.04 4.52 1.03
C GLY A 196 -13.69 3.27 0.22
N GLU A 197 -13.00 2.30 0.81
CA GLU A 197 -12.70 1.03 0.14
C GLU A 197 -13.96 0.18 -0.01
N VAL A 198 -14.13 -0.40 -1.18
CA VAL A 198 -15.30 -1.22 -1.52
C VAL A 198 -14.87 -2.64 -1.89
N ALA A 199 -15.69 -3.62 -1.52
CA ALA A 199 -15.46 -5.02 -1.84
C ALA A 199 -15.54 -5.28 -3.36
N ALA A 200 -14.93 -6.38 -3.81
CA ALA A 200 -15.10 -6.83 -5.19
C ALA A 200 -16.59 -7.03 -5.54
N ALA A 201 -16.94 -6.78 -6.78
CA ALA A 201 -18.28 -6.91 -7.32
C ALA A 201 -19.37 -6.02 -6.65
N SER A 202 -18.99 -5.02 -5.86
CA SER A 202 -19.92 -4.13 -5.17
C SER A 202 -20.36 -2.92 -6.01
N LEU A 203 -19.55 -2.49 -7.00
CA LEU A 203 -19.88 -1.39 -7.90
C LEU A 203 -20.67 -1.91 -9.10
N THR A 204 -21.99 -1.81 -9.05
CA THR A 204 -22.89 -2.37 -10.08
C THR A 204 -23.62 -1.31 -10.89
N MET A 205 -23.68 -0.06 -10.41
CA MET A 205 -24.43 1.03 -11.05
C MET A 205 -23.56 2.25 -11.30
N PRO A 206 -23.41 2.66 -12.58
CA PRO A 206 -22.78 3.94 -12.90
C PRO A 206 -23.74 5.10 -12.63
N ARG A 207 -23.22 6.25 -12.20
CA ARG A 207 -24.02 7.47 -11.97
C ARG A 207 -24.70 7.99 -13.24
N ALA A 208 -24.07 7.77 -14.39
CA ALA A 208 -24.61 8.08 -15.70
C ALA A 208 -24.41 6.85 -16.61
N MET A 209 -25.41 6.55 -17.43
CA MET A 209 -25.39 5.43 -18.37
C MET A 209 -25.19 5.98 -19.79
N PRO A 210 -23.96 6.15 -20.27
CA PRO A 210 -23.72 6.58 -21.64
C PRO A 210 -24.21 5.52 -22.66
N LEU A 211 -24.54 5.95 -23.86
CA LEU A 211 -24.98 5.06 -24.91
C LEU A 211 -23.94 3.95 -25.19
N GLY A 212 -24.40 2.70 -25.20
CA GLY A 212 -23.54 1.53 -25.43
C GLY A 212 -23.00 0.88 -24.14
N LEU A 213 -23.10 1.53 -22.97
CA LEU A 213 -22.77 0.90 -21.69
C LEU A 213 -23.98 0.11 -21.17
N ARG A 214 -23.79 -1.16 -20.82
CA ARG A 214 -24.83 -2.03 -20.26
C ARG A 214 -24.75 -2.23 -18.77
N GLY A 215 -23.56 -2.06 -18.20
CA GLY A 215 -23.29 -2.24 -16.79
C GLY A 215 -21.82 -2.01 -16.47
N VAL A 216 -21.52 -1.94 -15.22
CA VAL A 216 -20.15 -1.84 -14.68
C VAL A 216 -19.98 -2.87 -13.57
N ASN A 217 -18.75 -3.27 -13.36
CA ASN A 217 -18.37 -4.12 -12.24
C ASN A 217 -16.92 -3.86 -11.87
N ASN A 218 -16.57 -3.93 -10.58
CA ASN A 218 -15.22 -3.96 -10.11
C ASN A 218 -14.81 -5.40 -9.77
N PRO A 219 -14.00 -6.08 -10.61
CA PRO A 219 -13.61 -7.46 -10.37
C PRO A 219 -12.68 -7.63 -9.17
N LEU A 220 -11.97 -6.58 -8.80
CA LEU A 220 -11.11 -6.51 -7.62
C LEU A 220 -11.72 -5.60 -6.56
N PRO A 221 -11.43 -5.85 -5.26
CA PRO A 221 -11.75 -4.88 -4.23
C PRO A 221 -10.96 -3.59 -4.46
N ALA A 222 -11.50 -2.47 -4.02
CA ALA A 222 -10.71 -1.25 -3.92
C ALA A 222 -9.66 -1.41 -2.82
N GLY A 223 -8.51 -0.83 -3.01
CA GLY A 223 -7.41 -0.88 -2.04
C GLY A 223 -6.46 0.31 -2.23
N GLY A 224 -5.54 0.46 -1.29
CA GLY A 224 -4.53 1.52 -1.30
C GLY A 224 -5.01 2.83 -0.69
N ALA A 225 -6.22 2.86 -0.10
CA ALA A 225 -6.64 4.00 0.69
C ALA A 225 -5.93 4.04 2.05
N GLN A 226 -5.66 5.23 2.50
CA GLN A 226 -5.10 5.50 3.83
C GLN A 226 -5.81 6.66 4.48
N ASP A 227 -5.97 6.56 5.77
CA ASP A 227 -6.38 7.68 6.60
C ASP A 227 -5.20 8.62 6.85
N PRO A 228 -5.46 9.88 7.23
CA PRO A 228 -4.41 10.79 7.64
C PRO A 228 -3.53 10.19 8.73
N GLU A 229 -2.23 10.49 8.67
CA GLU A 229 -1.24 9.98 9.61
C GLU A 229 -1.62 10.34 11.05
N LYS A 230 -1.59 9.34 11.94
CA LYS A 230 -1.87 9.56 13.36
C LYS A 230 -0.73 10.35 14.02
N LEU A 231 -1.04 11.13 15.05
CA LEU A 231 -0.07 11.96 15.77
C LEU A 231 1.14 11.16 16.29
N ALA A 232 0.94 9.91 16.71
CA ALA A 232 2.01 9.04 17.18
C ALA A 232 2.98 8.65 16.04
N ASP A 233 2.45 8.43 14.84
CA ASP A 233 3.22 8.10 13.65
C ASP A 233 3.93 9.35 13.13
N ALA A 234 3.25 10.48 13.07
CA ALA A 234 3.82 11.77 12.70
C ALA A 234 5.01 12.16 13.60
N ARG A 235 4.93 11.91 14.91
CA ARG A 235 6.05 12.15 15.85
C ARG A 235 7.25 11.24 15.57
N ARG A 236 7.02 10.01 15.08
CA ARG A 236 8.10 9.09 14.70
C ARG A 236 8.70 9.44 13.34
N ASN A 237 7.87 9.88 12.40
CA ASN A 237 8.26 10.07 10.99
C ASN A 237 8.79 11.48 10.71
N ALA A 238 8.30 12.53 11.40
CA ALA A 238 8.76 13.90 11.18
C ALA A 238 10.29 14.09 11.30
N PRO A 239 11.01 13.44 12.24
CA PRO A 239 12.47 13.54 12.26
C PRO A 239 13.17 12.85 11.08
N LEU A 240 12.54 11.85 10.46
CA LEU A 240 13.15 11.04 9.39
C LEU A 240 13.40 11.87 8.14
N THR A 241 12.47 12.75 7.77
CA THR A 241 12.60 13.66 6.63
C THR A 241 13.76 14.65 6.81
N LEU A 242 13.99 15.12 8.04
CA LEU A 242 15.11 16.00 8.37
C LEU A 242 16.46 15.24 8.40
N LEU A 243 16.47 14.00 8.87
CA LEU A 243 17.68 13.17 8.96
C LEU A 243 18.21 12.78 7.58
N ALA A 244 17.34 12.52 6.63
CA ALA A 244 17.71 12.12 5.27
C ALA A 244 18.17 13.32 4.40
N PHE A 245 17.95 14.59 4.79
CA PHE A 245 18.28 15.79 4.02
C PHE A 245 17.89 15.67 2.53
N GLU A 246 16.75 15.04 2.25
CA GLU A 246 16.28 14.76 0.89
C GLU A 246 17.29 13.96 0.02
N ARG A 247 18.20 13.20 0.65
CA ARG A 247 19.16 12.33 -0.02
C ARG A 247 19.13 10.92 0.57
N VAL A 248 19.27 9.93 -0.30
CA VAL A 248 19.29 8.52 0.08
C VAL A 248 20.68 7.96 -0.23
N VAL A 249 21.53 7.84 0.79
CA VAL A 249 22.95 7.43 0.66
C VAL A 249 23.26 6.18 1.48
N SER A 250 22.87 6.18 2.77
CA SER A 250 23.12 5.06 3.68
C SER A 250 21.96 4.06 3.69
N LEU A 251 22.19 2.83 4.16
CA LEU A 251 21.11 1.84 4.35
C LEU A 251 19.98 2.39 5.23
N ARG A 252 20.34 3.18 6.22
CA ARG A 252 19.37 3.81 7.10
C ARG A 252 18.52 4.84 6.35
N ASP A 253 19.12 5.61 5.44
CA ASP A 253 18.39 6.60 4.66
C ASP A 253 17.37 5.90 3.74
N TYR A 254 17.73 4.78 3.09
CA TYR A 254 16.78 3.95 2.32
C TYR A 254 15.60 3.49 3.18
N GLN A 255 15.89 3.02 4.40
CA GLN A 255 14.86 2.55 5.31
C GLN A 255 13.97 3.69 5.82
N ASP A 256 14.56 4.79 6.26
CA ASP A 256 13.86 5.94 6.84
C ASP A 256 13.03 6.67 5.78
N TYR A 257 13.59 6.83 4.57
CA TYR A 257 12.86 7.40 3.43
C TYR A 257 11.63 6.56 3.06
N ALA A 258 11.82 5.23 2.98
CA ALA A 258 10.72 4.33 2.67
C ALA A 258 9.64 4.33 3.78
N ARG A 259 10.02 4.39 5.05
CA ARG A 259 9.06 4.48 6.18
C ARG A 259 8.26 5.78 6.18
N ALA A 260 8.87 6.88 5.75
CA ALA A 260 8.19 8.17 5.63
C ALA A 260 7.28 8.24 4.39
N PHE A 261 7.40 7.29 3.45
CA PHE A 261 6.61 7.30 2.22
C PHE A 261 5.18 6.81 2.47
N PRO A 262 4.16 7.56 2.04
CA PRO A 262 2.75 7.17 2.19
C PRO A 262 2.47 5.81 1.55
N GLY A 263 1.75 4.94 2.24
CA GLY A 263 1.46 3.58 1.79
C GLY A 263 2.40 2.52 2.36
N ILE A 264 3.50 2.93 2.99
CA ILE A 264 4.48 2.02 3.58
C ILE A 264 4.33 2.00 5.11
N GLY A 265 4.14 0.82 5.67
CA GLY A 265 4.06 0.64 7.11
C GLY A 265 5.40 0.34 7.76
N LYS A 266 6.17 -0.55 7.15
CA LYS A 266 7.51 -0.92 7.63
C LYS A 266 8.48 -1.05 6.47
N ALA A 267 9.74 -0.73 6.73
CA ALA A 267 10.82 -0.85 5.76
C ALA A 267 12.09 -1.35 6.42
N ARG A 268 12.87 -2.15 5.70
CA ARG A 268 14.20 -2.61 6.08
C ARG A 268 15.10 -2.67 4.86
N ALA A 269 16.28 -2.06 4.96
CA ALA A 269 17.31 -2.11 3.95
C ALA A 269 18.44 -3.04 4.41
N ASP A 270 18.79 -4.00 3.59
CA ASP A 270 19.89 -4.93 3.83
C ASP A 270 20.87 -4.89 2.64
N LEU A 271 22.17 -5.07 2.92
CA LEU A 271 23.16 -5.30 1.86
C LEU A 271 23.18 -6.78 1.49
N VAL A 272 22.95 -7.06 0.22
CA VAL A 272 22.97 -8.43 -0.31
C VAL A 272 24.06 -8.55 -1.34
N SER A 273 24.98 -9.51 -1.13
CA SER A 273 26.00 -9.84 -2.11
C SER A 273 25.42 -10.76 -3.19
N VAL A 274 25.54 -10.32 -4.43
CA VAL A 274 25.11 -11.08 -5.62
C VAL A 274 26.31 -11.20 -6.52
N ASP A 275 26.82 -12.41 -6.67
CA ASP A 275 28.06 -12.70 -7.40
C ASP A 275 29.22 -11.82 -6.87
N ALA A 276 29.82 -10.98 -7.68
CA ALA A 276 30.90 -10.07 -7.30
C ALA A 276 30.43 -8.64 -6.95
N SER A 277 29.11 -8.40 -6.90
CA SER A 277 28.54 -7.08 -6.64
C SER A 277 27.70 -7.06 -5.35
N THR A 278 27.68 -5.93 -4.69
CA THR A 278 26.82 -5.69 -3.52
C THR A 278 25.67 -4.78 -3.93
N ARG A 279 24.46 -5.13 -3.54
CA ARG A 279 23.25 -4.36 -3.83
C ARG A 279 22.44 -4.11 -2.56
N VAL A 280 21.77 -2.99 -2.52
CA VAL A 280 20.79 -2.72 -1.46
C VAL A 280 19.49 -3.43 -1.82
N LEU A 281 18.99 -4.29 -0.92
CA LEU A 281 17.63 -4.81 -1.00
C LEU A 281 16.78 -4.14 0.05
N LEU A 282 15.81 -3.35 -0.41
CA LEU A 282 14.83 -2.67 0.41
C LEU A 282 13.54 -3.51 0.43
N SER A 283 13.21 -4.02 1.60
CA SER A 283 12.00 -4.81 1.86
C SER A 283 10.97 -3.94 2.58
N VAL A 284 9.75 -3.87 2.06
CA VAL A 284 8.69 -2.99 2.60
C VAL A 284 7.37 -3.73 2.77
N THR A 285 6.55 -3.27 3.71
CA THR A 285 5.16 -3.72 3.90
C THR A 285 4.20 -2.59 3.58
N GLY A 286 2.95 -2.93 3.28
CA GLY A 286 1.86 -1.96 3.24
C GLY A 286 1.57 -1.38 4.64
N ALA A 287 0.94 -0.22 4.68
CA ALA A 287 0.65 0.51 5.93
C ALA A 287 -0.23 -0.27 6.90
N THR A 288 -1.14 -1.11 6.41
CA THR A 288 -2.08 -1.92 7.20
C THR A 288 -1.56 -3.32 7.53
N GLY A 289 -0.29 -3.63 7.26
CA GLY A 289 0.33 -4.93 7.55
C GLY A 289 0.24 -5.97 6.44
N GLY A 290 -0.39 -5.63 5.32
CA GLY A 290 -0.40 -6.45 4.11
C GLY A 290 0.80 -6.19 3.19
N THR A 291 0.75 -6.75 1.99
CA THR A 291 1.67 -6.41 0.91
C THR A 291 1.41 -4.98 0.45
N ALA A 292 2.46 -4.20 0.21
CA ALA A 292 2.31 -2.87 -0.35
C ALA A 292 1.75 -2.95 -1.78
N ASP A 293 0.89 -1.99 -2.13
CA ASP A 293 0.31 -1.88 -3.47
C ASP A 293 1.40 -1.69 -4.54
N ALA A 294 1.22 -2.30 -5.72
CA ALA A 294 2.20 -2.24 -6.79
C ALA A 294 2.47 -0.79 -7.26
N GLN A 295 1.44 0.05 -7.29
CA GLN A 295 1.58 1.47 -7.66
C GLN A 295 2.41 2.24 -6.61
N VAL A 296 2.20 1.95 -5.33
CA VAL A 296 2.99 2.55 -4.23
C VAL A 296 4.44 2.13 -4.34
N LEU A 297 4.72 0.84 -4.62
CA LEU A 297 6.08 0.34 -4.82
C LEU A 297 6.77 1.02 -6.02
N ASP A 298 6.06 1.19 -7.14
CA ASP A 298 6.61 1.85 -8.32
C ASP A 298 6.90 3.33 -8.06
N ASN A 299 5.99 4.04 -7.38
CA ASN A 299 6.18 5.43 -7.01
C ASN A 299 7.35 5.60 -6.02
N LEU A 300 7.45 4.74 -5.00
CA LEU A 300 8.56 4.73 -4.05
C LEU A 300 9.89 4.47 -4.75
N ARG A 301 9.93 3.51 -5.69
CA ARG A 301 11.13 3.22 -6.47
C ARG A 301 11.59 4.42 -7.27
N LEU A 302 10.67 5.11 -7.96
CA LEU A 302 10.99 6.32 -8.72
C LEU A 302 11.47 7.44 -7.82
N ALA A 303 10.81 7.66 -6.69
CA ALA A 303 11.18 8.70 -5.73
C ALA A 303 12.58 8.46 -5.11
N ILE A 304 12.89 7.21 -4.74
CA ILE A 304 14.24 6.85 -4.26
C ILE A 304 15.28 7.02 -5.37
N THR A 305 14.97 6.61 -6.60
CA THR A 305 15.91 6.74 -7.74
C THR A 305 16.28 8.19 -7.99
N ASP A 306 15.34 9.11 -7.84
CA ASP A 306 15.58 10.55 -8.00
C ASP A 306 16.49 11.16 -6.90
N GLN A 307 16.46 10.57 -5.70
CA GLN A 307 17.17 11.06 -4.52
C GLN A 307 18.44 10.26 -4.18
N SER A 308 18.71 9.15 -4.86
CA SER A 308 19.86 8.27 -4.62
C SER A 308 20.96 8.43 -5.65
N ASP A 309 22.17 7.96 -5.30
CA ASP A 309 23.28 7.90 -6.26
C ASP A 309 22.96 6.88 -7.37
N PRO A 310 22.95 7.28 -8.65
CA PRO A 310 22.72 6.37 -9.78
C PRO A 310 23.71 5.18 -9.84
N ALA A 311 24.90 5.33 -9.26
CA ALA A 311 25.88 4.24 -9.19
C ALA A 311 25.52 3.18 -8.15
N GLN A 312 24.68 3.49 -7.17
CA GLN A 312 24.25 2.56 -6.14
C GLN A 312 23.02 1.79 -6.59
N ALA A 313 23.22 0.57 -7.08
CA ALA A 313 22.09 -0.29 -7.45
C ALA A 313 21.29 -0.72 -6.21
N PHE A 314 19.98 -0.52 -6.24
CA PHE A 314 19.05 -1.04 -5.25
C PHE A 314 17.90 -1.84 -5.88
N THR A 315 17.28 -2.69 -5.07
CA THR A 315 16.09 -3.45 -5.46
C THR A 315 15.04 -3.25 -4.37
N LEU A 316 13.81 -2.94 -4.78
CA LEU A 316 12.66 -2.77 -3.89
C LEU A 316 11.73 -3.98 -4.06
N GLN A 317 11.36 -4.62 -2.95
CA GLN A 317 10.42 -5.74 -2.92
C GLN A 317 9.47 -5.65 -1.74
N ALA A 318 8.27 -6.22 -1.90
CA ALA A 318 7.38 -6.45 -0.76
C ALA A 318 8.02 -7.47 0.20
N ALA A 319 7.92 -7.21 1.50
CA ALA A 319 8.41 -8.10 2.55
C ALA A 319 7.66 -9.43 2.55
N ALA A 320 8.32 -10.50 2.97
CA ALA A 320 7.70 -11.80 3.11
C ALA A 320 6.93 -11.88 4.44
N LEU A 321 5.61 -11.90 4.39
CA LEU A 321 4.78 -12.11 5.58
C LEU A 321 4.83 -13.58 5.98
N ARG A 322 5.19 -13.84 7.24
CA ARG A 322 5.22 -15.17 7.86
C ARG A 322 4.34 -15.15 9.09
N TYR A 323 3.63 -16.23 9.30
CA TYR A 323 2.77 -16.38 10.46
C TYR A 323 3.26 -17.53 11.33
N PHE A 324 3.00 -17.45 12.64
CA PHE A 324 3.22 -18.53 13.56
C PHE A 324 1.94 -18.84 14.35
N ARG A 325 1.90 -20.07 14.90
CA ARG A 325 0.87 -20.54 15.80
C ARG A 325 1.45 -20.80 17.19
N CYS A 326 0.63 -20.60 18.21
CA CYS A 326 1.01 -20.98 19.56
C CYS A 326 -0.18 -21.62 20.32
N GLN A 327 0.15 -22.56 21.17
CA GLN A 327 -0.78 -23.15 22.11
C GLN A 327 -0.12 -23.19 23.49
N ALA A 328 -0.85 -22.71 24.50
CA ALA A 328 -0.37 -22.71 25.87
C ALA A 328 -1.48 -23.06 26.85
N SER A 329 -1.09 -23.76 27.90
CA SER A 329 -1.92 -24.05 29.07
C SER A 329 -1.59 -23.04 30.18
N VAL A 330 -2.60 -22.37 30.72
CA VAL A 330 -2.43 -21.30 31.69
C VAL A 330 -3.09 -21.73 33.03
N VAL A 331 -2.31 -21.78 34.09
CA VAL A 331 -2.81 -21.96 35.46
C VAL A 331 -3.23 -20.60 35.99
N VAL A 332 -4.51 -20.49 36.34
CA VAL A 332 -5.10 -19.21 36.83
C VAL A 332 -5.28 -19.30 38.35
N ASP A 333 -4.95 -18.20 39.05
CA ASP A 333 -5.20 -18.06 40.49
C ASP A 333 -6.71 -18.07 40.76
N GLY A 334 -7.16 -18.90 41.66
CA GLY A 334 -8.59 -19.06 41.99
C GLY A 334 -9.33 -17.82 42.49
N ARG A 335 -8.61 -16.71 42.72
CA ARG A 335 -9.16 -15.40 43.01
C ARG A 335 -9.62 -14.65 41.76
N TYR A 336 -9.24 -15.10 40.59
CA TYR A 336 -9.55 -14.47 39.31
C TYR A 336 -10.50 -15.33 38.49
N GLN A 337 -11.22 -14.70 37.60
CA GLN A 337 -12.08 -15.40 36.66
C GLN A 337 -11.24 -15.89 35.46
N ALA A 338 -11.14 -17.18 35.26
CA ALA A 338 -10.26 -17.78 34.25
C ALA A 338 -10.53 -17.25 32.83
N THR A 339 -11.80 -17.11 32.45
CA THR A 339 -12.17 -16.60 31.12
C THR A 339 -11.66 -15.17 30.88
N ALA A 340 -11.64 -14.31 31.89
CA ALA A 340 -11.14 -12.94 31.80
C ALA A 340 -9.60 -12.94 31.66
N VAL A 341 -8.90 -13.75 32.49
CA VAL A 341 -7.44 -13.87 32.43
C VAL A 341 -6.97 -14.42 31.08
N LEU A 342 -7.66 -15.44 30.54
CA LEU A 342 -7.33 -15.97 29.21
C LEU A 342 -7.58 -14.95 28.09
N ALA A 343 -8.64 -14.15 28.21
CA ALA A 343 -8.92 -13.05 27.26
C ALA A 343 -7.81 -11.98 27.31
N ASP A 344 -7.35 -11.61 28.51
CA ASP A 344 -6.23 -10.66 28.69
C ASP A 344 -4.92 -11.25 28.14
N CYS A 345 -4.64 -12.52 28.35
CA CYS A 345 -3.50 -13.21 27.75
C CYS A 345 -3.54 -13.16 26.21
N LEU A 346 -4.70 -13.44 25.63
CA LEU A 346 -4.88 -13.37 24.16
C LEU A 346 -4.66 -11.94 23.66
N ALA A 347 -5.26 -10.95 24.30
CA ALA A 347 -5.12 -9.53 23.92
C ALA A 347 -3.64 -9.11 23.97
N ARG A 348 -2.90 -9.49 25.01
CA ARG A 348 -1.47 -9.19 25.14
C ARG A 348 -0.62 -9.85 24.05
N LEU A 349 -0.95 -11.11 23.68
CA LEU A 349 -0.25 -11.80 22.59
C LEU A 349 -0.50 -11.08 21.26
N LEU A 350 -1.75 -10.73 20.96
CA LEU A 350 -2.11 -10.06 19.72
C LEU A 350 -1.50 -8.64 19.63
N GLU A 351 -1.41 -7.93 20.75
CA GLU A 351 -0.73 -6.63 20.83
C GLU A 351 0.77 -6.77 20.58
N ALA A 352 1.46 -7.69 21.26
CA ALA A 352 2.91 -7.81 21.23
C ALA A 352 3.45 -8.44 19.93
N TYR A 353 2.68 -9.33 19.31
CA TYR A 353 3.08 -10.04 18.10
C TYR A 353 2.24 -9.67 16.87
N GLY A 354 1.43 -8.62 16.98
CA GLY A 354 0.73 -7.97 15.88
C GLY A 354 1.64 -7.10 15.02
N PHE A 355 1.10 -6.61 13.92
CA PHE A 355 1.84 -5.82 12.95
C PHE A 355 2.54 -4.59 13.56
N ASP A 356 1.86 -3.84 14.41
CA ASP A 356 2.37 -2.57 14.93
C ASP A 356 3.60 -2.75 15.83
N ALA A 357 3.66 -3.83 16.61
CA ALA A 357 4.72 -4.08 17.58
C ALA A 357 5.93 -4.82 17.00
N ARG A 358 5.79 -5.46 15.81
CA ARG A 358 6.85 -6.29 15.23
C ARG A 358 7.66 -5.53 14.20
N GLU A 359 8.95 -5.87 14.08
CA GLU A 359 9.85 -5.34 13.05
C GLU A 359 10.27 -6.43 12.06
N LEU A 360 10.70 -6.02 10.85
CA LEU A 360 11.25 -6.93 9.84
C LEU A 360 12.51 -7.62 10.36
N ALA A 361 12.65 -8.91 10.08
CA ALA A 361 13.73 -9.78 10.52
C ALA A 361 13.86 -9.90 12.06
N GLN A 362 12.76 -9.72 12.79
CA GLN A 362 12.72 -9.90 14.24
C GLN A 362 12.24 -11.32 14.58
N PRO A 363 13.07 -12.15 15.23
CA PRO A 363 12.66 -13.51 15.62
C PRO A 363 11.64 -13.49 16.76
N VAL A 364 10.93 -14.62 16.94
CA VAL A 364 10.08 -14.89 18.10
C VAL A 364 10.73 -15.99 18.94
N THR A 365 10.82 -15.77 20.25
CA THR A 365 11.38 -16.77 21.18
C THR A 365 10.32 -17.26 22.14
N ALA A 366 10.37 -18.56 22.49
CA ALA A 366 9.50 -19.17 23.48
C ALA A 366 9.60 -18.45 24.84
N ALA A 367 10.81 -18.07 25.25
CA ALA A 367 11.05 -17.36 26.50
C ALA A 367 10.34 -15.99 26.57
N ALA A 368 10.40 -15.20 25.47
CA ALA A 368 9.72 -13.90 25.43
C ALA A 368 8.19 -14.06 25.50
N LEU A 369 7.65 -15.08 24.84
CA LEU A 369 6.22 -15.38 24.87
C LEU A 369 5.75 -15.83 26.26
N LEU A 370 6.49 -16.74 26.91
CA LEU A 370 6.22 -17.16 28.28
C LEU A 370 6.29 -15.98 29.25
N THR A 371 7.32 -15.12 29.13
CA THR A 371 7.46 -13.94 29.97
C THR A 371 6.27 -13.00 29.83
N LEU A 372 5.81 -12.78 28.60
CA LEU A 372 4.66 -11.93 28.33
C LEU A 372 3.37 -12.45 28.98
N LEU A 373 3.12 -13.76 28.87
CA LEU A 373 1.93 -14.39 29.46
C LEU A 373 1.98 -14.41 30.99
N GLN A 374 3.15 -14.68 31.58
CA GLN A 374 3.32 -14.66 33.03
C GLN A 374 3.17 -13.28 33.68
N GLN A 375 3.31 -12.20 32.92
CA GLN A 375 3.08 -10.82 33.39
C GLN A 375 1.61 -10.45 33.50
N VAL A 376 0.71 -11.27 32.98
CA VAL A 376 -0.74 -11.01 33.08
C VAL A 376 -1.22 -11.29 34.50
N SER A 377 -1.95 -10.36 35.07
CA SER A 377 -2.50 -10.48 36.42
C SER A 377 -3.42 -11.70 36.54
N GLY A 378 -3.20 -12.52 37.57
CA GLY A 378 -3.97 -13.75 37.78
C GLY A 378 -3.36 -15.01 37.14
N VAL A 379 -2.30 -14.88 36.36
CA VAL A 379 -1.54 -16.03 35.85
C VAL A 379 -0.56 -16.53 36.91
N VAL A 380 -0.63 -17.80 37.28
CA VAL A 380 0.27 -18.48 38.21
C VAL A 380 1.40 -19.17 37.48
N ALA A 381 1.07 -19.92 36.43
CA ALA A 381 2.04 -20.63 35.61
C ALA A 381 1.55 -20.75 34.17
N VAL A 382 2.48 -20.88 33.24
CA VAL A 382 2.20 -21.08 31.83
C VAL A 382 3.04 -22.24 31.31
N ASP A 383 2.41 -23.17 30.64
CA ASP A 383 3.06 -24.22 29.90
C ASP A 383 2.79 -24.06 28.40
N LEU A 384 3.86 -23.88 27.64
CA LEU A 384 3.80 -23.67 26.19
C LEU A 384 3.92 -25.04 25.51
N SER A 385 2.86 -25.49 24.88
CA SER A 385 2.82 -26.81 24.20
C SER A 385 3.11 -26.73 22.71
N VAL A 386 2.81 -25.58 22.06
CA VAL A 386 3.09 -25.38 20.62
C VAL A 386 3.63 -24.00 20.38
N LEU A 387 4.75 -23.93 19.64
CA LEU A 387 5.27 -22.72 19.04
C LEU A 387 5.93 -23.09 17.70
N GLN A 388 5.27 -22.80 16.59
CA GLN A 388 5.69 -23.26 15.26
C GLN A 388 5.26 -22.28 14.16
N PRO A 389 5.97 -22.28 12.99
CA PRO A 389 5.48 -21.57 11.78
C PRO A 389 4.09 -22.09 11.38
N TYR A 390 3.22 -21.17 10.97
CA TYR A 390 1.89 -21.50 10.45
C TYR A 390 1.95 -21.74 8.94
N GLY A 391 1.23 -22.75 8.45
CA GLY A 391 1.10 -23.04 7.00
C GLY A 391 2.23 -23.87 6.37
N GLN A 392 3.20 -24.33 7.13
CA GLN A 392 4.18 -25.31 6.68
C GLN A 392 3.71 -26.70 7.11
N GLY A 393 3.10 -27.47 6.20
CA GLY A 393 2.77 -28.91 6.34
C GLY A 393 2.29 -29.37 7.72
N ALA A 394 1.70 -30.56 7.83
CA ALA A 394 1.36 -31.14 9.11
C ALA A 394 2.64 -31.60 9.84
N SER A 395 3.26 -30.72 10.59
CA SER A 395 4.33 -31.06 11.52
C SER A 395 3.69 -31.43 12.87
N PRO A 396 4.20 -32.45 13.59
CA PRO A 396 3.72 -32.75 14.95
C PRO A 396 3.88 -31.51 15.84
N ASP A 397 2.97 -31.38 16.81
CA ASP A 397 3.01 -30.27 17.75
C ASP A 397 4.33 -30.26 18.52
N ALA A 398 5.01 -29.15 18.49
CA ALA A 398 6.31 -28.98 19.13
C ALA A 398 6.55 -27.48 19.48
N VAL A 399 7.40 -27.26 20.47
CA VAL A 399 7.87 -25.94 20.83
C VAL A 399 9.25 -25.75 20.21
N GLN A 400 9.34 -24.79 19.26
CA GLN A 400 10.62 -24.31 18.80
C GLN A 400 11.08 -23.17 19.73
N GLU A 401 12.28 -23.27 20.28
CA GLU A 401 12.81 -22.24 21.18
C GLU A 401 12.90 -20.88 20.51
N VAL A 402 13.22 -20.87 19.21
CA VAL A 402 13.34 -19.68 18.39
C VAL A 402 12.70 -19.90 17.03
N LEU A 403 11.74 -19.05 16.68
CA LEU A 403 11.23 -18.94 15.33
C LEU A 403 12.03 -17.85 14.61
N PRO A 404 12.88 -18.19 13.64
CA PRO A 404 13.69 -17.21 12.95
C PRO A 404 12.82 -16.34 12.03
N ALA A 405 13.16 -15.06 11.93
CA ALA A 405 12.75 -14.17 10.86
C ALA A 405 14.02 -13.63 10.20
N LEU A 406 14.19 -13.87 8.93
CA LEU A 406 15.44 -13.63 8.24
C LEU A 406 15.42 -12.26 7.54
N GLY A 407 16.56 -11.58 7.53
CA GLY A 407 16.78 -10.40 6.69
C GLY A 407 16.83 -10.75 5.20
N ALA A 408 16.91 -9.74 4.38
CA ALA A 408 17.02 -9.94 2.95
C ALA A 408 18.30 -10.69 2.58
N ARG A 409 18.20 -11.61 1.62
CA ARG A 409 19.29 -12.52 1.26
C ARG A 409 19.21 -12.99 -0.19
N TRP A 410 20.32 -13.44 -0.72
CA TRP A 410 20.41 -14.11 -2.02
C TRP A 410 20.38 -15.62 -1.81
N VAL A 411 19.39 -16.30 -2.37
CA VAL A 411 19.22 -17.75 -2.23
C VAL A 411 18.81 -18.35 -3.57
N ALA A 412 19.51 -19.38 -4.00
CA ALA A 412 19.21 -20.17 -5.20
C ALA A 412 18.97 -19.31 -6.46
N GLY A 413 19.79 -18.27 -6.65
CA GLY A 413 19.69 -17.41 -7.84
C GLY A 413 18.59 -16.34 -7.78
N ALA A 414 17.94 -16.14 -6.63
CA ALA A 414 16.91 -15.14 -6.44
C ALA A 414 17.11 -14.30 -5.18
N MET A 415 16.74 -13.03 -5.23
CA MET A 415 16.67 -12.17 -4.06
C MET A 415 15.43 -12.55 -3.24
N GLN A 416 15.64 -12.83 -1.95
CA GLN A 416 14.59 -13.08 -0.98
C GLN A 416 14.45 -11.84 -0.09
N PRO A 417 13.26 -11.24 0.01
CA PRO A 417 13.04 -10.08 0.87
C PRO A 417 13.11 -10.45 2.35
N ALA A 418 13.26 -9.45 3.20
CA ALA A 418 13.18 -9.63 4.64
C ALA A 418 11.79 -10.15 5.07
N GLU A 419 11.79 -10.99 6.10
CA GLU A 419 10.59 -11.62 6.63
C GLU A 419 10.00 -10.79 7.77
N LEU A 420 8.67 -10.70 7.82
CA LEU A 420 7.92 -10.17 8.96
C LEU A 420 7.15 -11.33 9.59
N LEU A 421 7.51 -11.67 10.83
CA LEU A 421 6.92 -12.78 11.56
C LEU A 421 5.83 -12.28 12.51
N LEU A 422 4.58 -12.67 12.24
CA LEU A 422 3.37 -12.24 12.94
C LEU A 422 2.65 -13.43 13.57
N ILE A 423 1.91 -13.17 14.63
CA ILE A 423 1.01 -14.17 15.19
C ILE A 423 -0.23 -14.34 14.28
N ASN A 424 -0.68 -15.57 14.08
CA ASN A 424 -1.97 -15.82 13.43
C ASN A 424 -3.07 -15.83 14.50
N PRO A 425 -3.99 -14.83 14.54
CA PRO A 425 -5.03 -14.78 15.58
C PRO A 425 -5.93 -16.01 15.62
N ALA A 426 -6.20 -16.63 14.46
CA ALA A 426 -7.03 -17.82 14.36
C ALA A 426 -6.31 -19.13 14.80
N ALA A 427 -5.00 -19.06 15.01
CA ALA A 427 -4.18 -20.23 15.39
C ALA A 427 -3.55 -20.09 16.79
N VAL A 428 -4.12 -19.22 17.63
CA VAL A 428 -3.79 -19.11 19.05
C VAL A 428 -4.78 -19.92 19.87
N GLN A 429 -4.29 -20.82 20.68
CA GLN A 429 -5.11 -21.61 21.61
C GLN A 429 -4.56 -21.45 23.03
N LEU A 430 -5.37 -20.88 23.90
CA LEU A 430 -5.09 -20.75 25.33
C LEU A 430 -6.10 -21.61 26.11
N LEU A 431 -5.59 -22.55 26.87
CA LEU A 431 -6.38 -23.50 27.64
C LEU A 431 -6.17 -23.24 29.13
N GLU A 432 -7.25 -23.27 29.91
CA GLU A 432 -7.12 -23.29 31.35
C GLU A 432 -6.54 -24.63 31.80
N ALA A 433 -5.48 -24.59 32.60
CA ALA A 433 -4.93 -25.78 33.27
C ALA A 433 -5.34 -25.77 34.74
N MET A 434 -5.66 -26.93 35.26
CA MET A 434 -5.84 -27.09 36.69
C MET A 434 -4.48 -27.01 37.41
N PRO A 435 -4.45 -26.42 38.59
CA PRO A 435 -3.24 -26.30 39.40
C PRO A 435 -2.67 -27.64 39.86
#